data_86a6136e436d9de566a00ec62ae6dcd3
#
_entry.id   86a6136e436d9de566a00ec62ae6dcd3
#
_cell.length_a   1.000
_cell.length_b   1.000
_cell.length_c   1.000
_cell.angle_alpha   90.00
_cell.angle_beta   90.00
_cell.angle_gamma   90.00
#
_symmetry.space_group_name_H-M   'P 1'
#
loop_
_entity.id
_entity.type
_entity.pdbx_description
1 polymer ?
#
loop_
_entity_poly.entity_id
_entity_poly.type
_entity_poly.pdbx_seq_one_letter_code
_entity_poly.pdbx_strand_id
1 'polypeptide(L)'
;MTELLDLPVTNGAHYNALTAMGLDAEDIDNRMLLTAALFQNAVTTGDPKAFREVRDLLGEDVQEETGTDKPFELPARLIAPAFAAVHLDVLEGAHTEYVLPGGRGSAKSSFVSLELVNLIKNNPDMNALVLRKVGNTLRGSVYAQILWSIEQLGLTDEFEATVSPMEITYKPTGQQILFRGADDPLKVKSVKPRHGYIGIVWFEELDQFHGDEACRSIQQSAIRGGDKAYIFKTFNPPKTKNNWANQYIETPRESRLVVHSDYRSVPAKWLGKTFLDEAEYLQEINPTAYEHEYLGIPNGNGGMVFENAVA
;
A
#
# COMPACT_ATOMS: atom_id res chain seq x y z
N MET A 1 15.60 -42.96 8.35
CA MET A 1 15.87 -41.55 8.57
C MET A 1 14.73 -40.85 9.33
N THR A 2 13.48 -41.14 9.02
CA THR A 2 12.30 -40.58 9.73
C THR A 2 12.31 -40.90 11.23
N GLU A 3 12.64 -42.12 11.65
CA GLU A 3 12.72 -42.54 13.07
C GLU A 3 13.80 -41.80 13.88
N LEU A 4 14.88 -41.32 13.23
CA LEU A 4 15.93 -40.54 13.89
C LEU A 4 15.52 -39.08 14.16
N LEU A 5 14.58 -38.56 13.39
CA LEU A 5 14.10 -37.19 13.53
C LEU A 5 13.15 -37.02 14.71
N ASP A 6 12.44 -38.08 15.08
CA ASP A 6 11.44 -38.06 16.14
C ASP A 6 12.04 -38.51 17.51
N LEU A 7 13.37 -38.67 17.63
CA LEU A 7 14.02 -38.97 18.91
C LEU A 7 14.15 -37.70 19.77
N PRO A 8 13.83 -37.80 21.07
CA PRO A 8 13.96 -36.68 21.99
C PRO A 8 15.41 -36.27 22.20
N VAL A 9 15.66 -34.97 22.33
CA VAL A 9 16.98 -34.38 22.55
C VAL A 9 16.99 -33.62 23.87
N THR A 10 18.05 -33.77 24.63
CA THR A 10 18.13 -33.28 26.01
C THR A 10 19.18 -32.16 26.21
N ASN A 11 19.95 -31.78 25.20
CA ASN A 11 20.95 -30.71 25.33
C ASN A 11 21.34 -30.11 23.97
N GLY A 12 22.05 -28.98 24.01
CA GLY A 12 22.54 -28.25 22.85
C GLY A 12 22.07 -26.79 22.80
N ALA A 13 22.74 -25.96 21.98
CA ALA A 13 22.44 -24.54 21.92
C ALA A 13 21.00 -24.24 21.44
N HIS A 14 20.54 -24.95 20.42
CA HIS A 14 19.18 -24.80 19.91
C HIS A 14 18.12 -25.36 20.87
N TYR A 15 18.42 -26.47 21.54
CA TYR A 15 17.57 -27.02 22.59
C TYR A 15 17.34 -26.01 23.72
N ASN A 16 18.43 -25.41 24.24
CA ASN A 16 18.34 -24.39 25.28
C ASN A 16 17.58 -23.13 24.83
N ALA A 17 17.72 -22.73 23.55
CA ALA A 17 16.97 -21.63 23.02
C ALA A 17 15.47 -21.92 22.92
N LEU A 18 15.06 -23.09 22.44
CA LEU A 18 13.66 -23.51 22.34
C LEU A 18 13.02 -23.64 23.73
N THR A 19 13.74 -24.20 24.71
CA THR A 19 13.26 -24.30 26.11
C THR A 19 13.11 -22.91 26.73
N ALA A 20 14.03 -21.97 26.44
CA ALA A 20 13.92 -20.59 26.90
C ALA A 20 12.73 -19.82 26.28
N MET A 21 12.24 -20.28 25.12
CA MET A 21 11.03 -19.75 24.46
C MET A 21 9.74 -20.38 25.01
N GLY A 22 9.83 -21.29 25.99
CA GLY A 22 8.68 -21.86 26.67
C GLY A 22 8.17 -23.19 26.10
N LEU A 23 8.97 -23.87 25.25
CA LEU A 23 8.67 -25.21 24.79
C LEU A 23 9.03 -26.25 25.84
N ASP A 24 8.15 -27.21 26.06
CA ASP A 24 8.39 -28.29 27.00
C ASP A 24 9.52 -29.22 26.51
N ALA A 25 10.41 -29.60 27.42
CA ALA A 25 11.60 -30.38 27.10
C ALA A 25 11.27 -31.75 26.44
N GLU A 26 10.10 -32.30 26.74
CA GLU A 26 9.63 -33.57 26.21
C GLU A 26 9.14 -33.48 24.76
N ASP A 27 8.80 -32.27 24.30
CA ASP A 27 8.30 -31.99 22.95
C ASP A 27 9.41 -31.65 21.96
N ILE A 28 10.66 -31.46 22.45
CA ILE A 28 11.79 -31.06 21.59
C ILE A 28 12.47 -32.33 21.03
N ASP A 29 12.28 -32.57 19.76
CA ASP A 29 12.91 -33.65 18.99
C ASP A 29 14.00 -33.11 18.03
N ASN A 30 14.69 -34.08 17.37
CA ASN A 30 15.72 -33.75 16.39
C ASN A 30 15.19 -32.98 15.17
N ARG A 31 13.93 -33.19 14.79
CA ARG A 31 13.29 -32.45 13.69
C ARG A 31 13.17 -30.98 14.03
N MET A 32 12.69 -30.67 15.22
CA MET A 32 12.54 -29.30 15.72
C MET A 32 13.88 -28.59 15.83
N LEU A 33 14.92 -29.26 16.33
CA LEU A 33 16.28 -28.71 16.39
C LEU A 33 16.87 -28.45 15.01
N LEU A 34 16.70 -29.37 14.06
CA LEU A 34 17.16 -29.17 12.68
C LEU A 34 16.43 -28.03 12.00
N THR A 35 15.12 -27.94 12.19
CA THR A 35 14.30 -26.83 11.66
C THR A 35 14.76 -25.50 12.22
N ALA A 36 14.99 -25.40 13.53
CA ALA A 36 15.49 -24.17 14.16
C ALA A 36 16.88 -23.77 13.64
N ALA A 37 17.78 -24.72 13.46
CA ALA A 37 19.13 -24.48 12.94
C ALA A 37 19.10 -24.01 11.47
N LEU A 38 18.27 -24.64 10.64
CA LEU A 38 18.08 -24.27 9.22
C LEU A 38 17.41 -22.89 9.10
N PHE A 39 16.40 -22.62 9.92
CA PHE A 39 15.73 -21.32 9.95
C PHE A 39 16.71 -20.21 10.32
N GLN A 40 17.51 -20.42 11.37
CA GLN A 40 18.53 -19.44 11.78
C GLN A 40 19.58 -19.21 10.68
N ASN A 41 20.02 -20.27 9.99
CA ASN A 41 20.91 -20.16 8.84
C ASN A 41 20.25 -19.40 7.68
N ALA A 42 19.01 -19.70 7.34
CA ALA A 42 18.24 -19.04 6.29
C ALA A 42 18.09 -17.53 6.58
N VAL A 43 17.74 -17.17 7.82
CA VAL A 43 17.62 -15.76 8.26
C VAL A 43 18.96 -15.04 8.20
N THR A 44 20.06 -15.71 8.61
CA THR A 44 21.39 -15.11 8.65
C THR A 44 22.01 -14.93 7.26
N THR A 45 21.79 -15.89 6.36
CA THR A 45 22.41 -15.90 5.02
C THR A 45 21.51 -15.32 3.94
N GLY A 46 20.20 -15.30 4.18
CA GLY A 46 19.21 -14.93 3.15
C GLY A 46 19.08 -15.95 2.02
N ASP A 47 19.58 -17.18 2.21
CA ASP A 47 19.59 -18.22 1.18
C ASP A 47 18.17 -18.80 0.95
N PRO A 48 17.58 -18.63 -0.26
CA PRO A 48 16.26 -19.15 -0.57
C PRO A 48 16.17 -20.70 -0.55
N LYS A 49 17.31 -21.40 -0.66
CA LYS A 49 17.34 -22.87 -0.56
C LYS A 49 17.14 -23.34 0.88
N ALA A 50 17.78 -22.64 1.83
CA ALA A 50 17.61 -22.95 3.25
C ALA A 50 16.16 -22.76 3.71
N PHE A 51 15.46 -21.73 3.22
CA PHE A 51 14.02 -21.54 3.49
C PHE A 51 13.14 -22.65 2.90
N ARG A 52 13.49 -23.18 1.73
CA ARG A 52 12.79 -24.33 1.14
C ARG A 52 12.98 -25.60 1.98
N GLU A 53 14.21 -25.89 2.40
CA GLU A 53 14.53 -27.04 3.24
C GLU A 53 13.80 -26.99 4.60
N VAL A 54 13.64 -25.79 5.19
CA VAL A 54 12.84 -25.60 6.41
C VAL A 54 11.38 -25.99 6.17
N ARG A 55 10.76 -25.54 5.07
CA ARG A 55 9.38 -25.88 4.73
C ARG A 55 9.17 -27.37 4.50
N ASP A 56 10.08 -27.99 3.77
CA ASP A 56 10.03 -29.43 3.48
C ASP A 56 10.10 -30.26 4.78
N LEU A 57 10.90 -29.82 5.76
CA LEU A 57 11.00 -30.46 7.08
C LEU A 57 9.75 -30.25 7.95
N LEU A 58 9.08 -29.13 7.81
CA LEU A 58 7.84 -28.85 8.54
C LEU A 58 6.65 -29.66 7.99
N GLY A 59 6.85 -30.42 6.89
CA GLY A 59 5.78 -31.15 6.24
C GLY A 59 4.78 -30.26 5.53
N GLU A 60 5.15 -29.01 5.29
CA GLU A 60 4.48 -28.14 4.36
C GLU A 60 4.88 -28.56 2.95
N ASP A 61 4.41 -29.74 2.54
CA ASP A 61 4.40 -30.13 1.13
C ASP A 61 3.57 -29.09 0.39
N VAL A 62 4.25 -28.07 -0.12
CA VAL A 62 3.71 -27.32 -1.24
C VAL A 62 3.76 -28.32 -2.40
N GLN A 63 2.71 -29.14 -2.54
CA GLN A 63 2.31 -29.57 -3.87
C GLN A 63 2.33 -28.26 -4.67
N GLU A 64 3.23 -28.17 -5.66
CA GLU A 64 3.04 -27.23 -6.74
C GLU A 64 1.67 -27.59 -7.34
N GLU A 65 0.62 -27.06 -6.73
CA GLU A 65 -0.66 -26.94 -7.36
C GLU A 65 -0.42 -26.07 -8.58
N THR A 66 -0.17 -26.74 -9.69
CA THR A 66 -0.36 -26.23 -11.05
C THR A 66 -1.85 -25.96 -11.25
N GLY A 67 -2.43 -25.12 -10.38
CA GLY A 67 -3.83 -24.75 -10.32
C GLY A 67 -3.93 -23.36 -9.71
N THR A 68 -4.39 -22.48 -10.49
CA THR A 68 -4.70 -21.06 -10.48
C THR A 68 -5.47 -20.49 -9.26
N ASP A 69 -5.43 -21.07 -8.06
CA ASP A 69 -6.34 -20.72 -6.95
C ASP A 69 -5.68 -20.07 -5.71
N LYS A 70 -4.36 -19.84 -5.70
CA LYS A 70 -3.79 -19.05 -4.60
C LYS A 70 -3.99 -17.56 -4.87
N PRO A 71 -4.55 -16.81 -3.88
CA PRO A 71 -4.62 -15.36 -4.00
C PRO A 71 -3.24 -14.79 -4.31
N PHE A 72 -3.19 -13.78 -5.16
CA PHE A 72 -1.95 -13.05 -5.40
C PHE A 72 -1.57 -12.30 -4.11
N GLU A 73 -0.33 -12.45 -3.68
CA GLU A 73 0.18 -11.80 -2.48
C GLU A 73 1.12 -10.66 -2.83
N LEU A 74 0.88 -9.50 -2.24
CA LEU A 74 1.74 -8.34 -2.40
C LEU A 74 3.05 -8.56 -1.61
N PRO A 75 4.23 -8.54 -2.28
CA PRO A 75 5.49 -8.78 -1.58
C PRO A 75 5.75 -7.74 -0.48
N ALA A 76 5.91 -8.19 0.77
CA ALA A 76 6.13 -7.31 1.93
C ALA A 76 7.31 -6.33 1.74
N ARG A 77 8.34 -6.71 0.97
CA ARG A 77 9.49 -5.85 0.64
C ARG A 77 9.15 -4.59 -0.16
N LEU A 78 7.96 -4.53 -0.77
CA LEU A 78 7.46 -3.38 -1.53
C LEU A 78 6.52 -2.49 -0.70
N ILE A 79 6.16 -2.90 0.50
CA ILE A 79 5.28 -2.16 1.41
C ILE A 79 6.12 -1.37 2.40
N ALA A 80 5.97 -0.06 2.43
CA ALA A 80 6.61 0.75 3.46
C ALA A 80 5.98 0.42 4.84
N PRO A 81 6.77 0.33 5.93
CA PRO A 81 6.31 -0.09 7.24
C PRO A 81 5.03 0.60 7.74
N ALA A 82 4.86 1.89 7.45
CA ALA A 82 3.65 2.64 7.81
C ALA A 82 2.36 2.05 7.22
N PHE A 83 2.44 1.32 6.13
CA PHE A 83 1.28 0.80 5.41
C PHE A 83 1.03 -0.71 5.60
N ALA A 84 1.87 -1.39 6.37
CA ALA A 84 1.70 -2.83 6.61
C ALA A 84 0.34 -3.14 7.25
N ALA A 85 -0.06 -2.38 8.27
CA ALA A 85 -1.37 -2.54 8.91
C ALA A 85 -2.54 -2.16 7.97
N VAL A 86 -2.34 -1.17 7.09
CA VAL A 86 -3.35 -0.80 6.08
C VAL A 86 -3.54 -1.93 5.07
N HIS A 87 -2.45 -2.57 4.63
CA HIS A 87 -2.53 -3.73 3.73
C HIS A 87 -3.32 -4.88 4.35
N LEU A 88 -3.05 -5.22 5.61
CA LEU A 88 -3.80 -6.27 6.32
C LEU A 88 -5.29 -5.92 6.44
N ASP A 89 -5.61 -4.68 6.77
CA ASP A 89 -6.98 -4.19 6.84
C ASP A 89 -7.72 -4.28 5.49
N VAL A 90 -7.02 -3.97 4.39
CA VAL A 90 -7.56 -4.14 3.01
C VAL A 90 -7.83 -5.60 2.70
N LEU A 91 -6.94 -6.52 3.08
CA LEU A 91 -7.13 -7.95 2.88
C LEU A 91 -8.34 -8.49 3.66
N GLU A 92 -8.53 -8.03 4.87
CA GLU A 92 -9.68 -8.38 5.72
C GLU A 92 -10.98 -7.71 5.22
N GLY A 93 -10.87 -6.60 4.48
CA GLY A 93 -12.00 -5.78 4.06
C GLY A 93 -12.69 -5.09 5.25
N ALA A 94 -11.92 -4.75 6.29
CA ALA A 94 -12.44 -4.17 7.53
C ALA A 94 -12.99 -2.75 7.31
N HIS A 95 -12.37 -1.97 6.43
CA HIS A 95 -12.85 -0.64 6.05
C HIS A 95 -13.12 -0.54 4.54
N THR A 96 -13.96 0.42 4.18
CA THR A 96 -14.28 0.73 2.77
C THR A 96 -13.44 1.91 2.26
N GLU A 97 -13.03 2.80 3.15
CA GLU A 97 -12.35 4.03 2.82
C GLU A 97 -11.00 4.15 3.56
N TYR A 98 -9.95 4.36 2.79
CA TYR A 98 -8.57 4.48 3.27
C TYR A 98 -8.05 5.87 2.90
N VAL A 99 -7.86 6.72 3.89
CA VAL A 99 -7.37 8.08 3.70
C VAL A 99 -5.94 8.17 4.22
N LEU A 100 -5.03 8.49 3.32
CA LEU A 100 -3.59 8.47 3.56
C LEU A 100 -3.01 9.88 3.41
N PRO A 101 -3.19 10.76 4.42
CA PRO A 101 -2.47 12.02 4.49
C PRO A 101 -1.00 11.77 4.78
N GLY A 102 -0.10 12.64 4.28
CA GLY A 102 1.30 12.51 4.65
C GLY A 102 2.24 13.46 3.93
N GLY A 103 3.45 13.58 4.46
CA GLY A 103 4.51 14.41 3.89
C GLY A 103 5.06 13.91 2.57
N ARG A 104 5.97 14.70 1.99
CA ARG A 104 6.73 14.30 0.80
C ARG A 104 7.58 13.07 1.09
N GLY A 105 7.73 12.17 0.11
CA GLY A 105 8.53 10.97 0.24
C GLY A 105 7.94 9.87 1.14
N SER A 106 6.69 9.99 1.59
CA SER A 106 6.04 9.00 2.48
C SER A 106 5.54 7.72 1.79
N ALA A 107 5.78 7.55 0.48
CA ALA A 107 5.45 6.37 -0.32
C ALA A 107 3.95 6.02 -0.42
N LYS A 108 3.03 6.93 -0.03
CA LYS A 108 1.57 6.66 -0.04
C LYS A 108 1.02 6.33 -1.42
N SER A 109 1.40 7.08 -2.47
CA SER A 109 0.94 6.82 -3.84
C SER A 109 1.53 5.52 -4.41
N SER A 110 2.78 5.18 -4.02
CA SER A 110 3.40 3.89 -4.37
C SER A 110 2.66 2.73 -3.72
N PHE A 111 2.30 2.85 -2.44
CA PHE A 111 1.52 1.85 -1.73
C PHE A 111 0.14 1.65 -2.38
N VAL A 112 -0.61 2.72 -2.61
CA VAL A 112 -1.96 2.61 -3.21
C VAL A 112 -1.90 2.01 -4.61
N SER A 113 -0.89 2.35 -5.42
CA SER A 113 -0.74 1.78 -6.76
C SER A 113 -0.43 0.28 -6.75
N LEU A 114 0.37 -0.20 -5.78
CA LEU A 114 0.62 -1.62 -5.56
C LEU A 114 -0.64 -2.35 -5.07
N GLU A 115 -1.34 -1.76 -4.10
CA GLU A 115 -2.57 -2.33 -3.54
C GLU A 115 -3.69 -2.41 -4.59
N LEU A 116 -3.79 -1.41 -5.47
CA LEU A 116 -4.75 -1.42 -6.57
C LEU A 116 -4.49 -2.61 -7.52
N VAL A 117 -3.23 -2.87 -7.89
CA VAL A 117 -2.88 -4.04 -8.73
C VAL A 117 -3.18 -5.34 -8.00
N ASN A 118 -2.88 -5.42 -6.71
CA ASN A 118 -3.21 -6.56 -5.85
C ASN A 118 -4.72 -6.84 -5.84
N LEU A 119 -5.54 -5.82 -5.63
CA LEU A 119 -7.00 -5.92 -5.63
C LEU A 119 -7.57 -6.36 -6.98
N ILE A 120 -7.04 -5.85 -8.10
CA ILE A 120 -7.43 -6.27 -9.46
C ILE A 120 -7.17 -7.78 -9.64
N LYS A 121 -6.00 -8.26 -9.23
CA LYS A 121 -5.66 -9.68 -9.38
C LYS A 121 -6.55 -10.61 -8.54
N ASN A 122 -6.95 -10.17 -7.36
CA ASN A 122 -7.70 -10.99 -6.40
C ASN A 122 -9.23 -10.86 -6.51
N ASN A 123 -9.75 -9.95 -7.33
CA ASN A 123 -11.18 -9.71 -7.44
C ASN A 123 -11.62 -9.60 -8.91
N PRO A 124 -11.93 -10.71 -9.59
CA PRO A 124 -12.11 -10.79 -11.05
C PRO A 124 -13.19 -9.86 -11.65
N ASP A 125 -14.17 -9.43 -10.85
CA ASP A 125 -15.25 -8.55 -11.29
C ASP A 125 -15.01 -7.07 -10.95
N MET A 126 -13.95 -6.76 -10.19
CA MET A 126 -13.62 -5.39 -9.79
C MET A 126 -12.78 -4.68 -10.84
N ASN A 127 -13.23 -3.50 -11.24
CA ASN A 127 -12.46 -2.54 -12.03
C ASN A 127 -12.06 -1.37 -11.15
N ALA A 128 -11.08 -0.59 -11.59
CA ALA A 128 -10.59 0.58 -10.88
C ALA A 128 -10.88 1.89 -11.62
N LEU A 129 -11.19 2.93 -10.85
CA LEU A 129 -11.27 4.31 -11.32
C LEU A 129 -10.25 5.16 -10.58
N VAL A 130 -9.29 5.70 -11.30
CA VAL A 130 -8.21 6.54 -10.75
C VAL A 130 -8.44 7.98 -11.17
N LEU A 131 -8.39 8.87 -10.20
CA LEU A 131 -8.83 10.24 -10.33
C LEU A 131 -7.76 11.24 -9.88
N ARG A 132 -7.56 12.28 -10.67
CA ARG A 132 -6.94 13.53 -10.25
C ARG A 132 -7.86 14.70 -10.57
N LYS A 133 -7.68 15.83 -9.89
CA LYS A 133 -8.46 17.03 -10.20
C LYS A 133 -8.28 17.45 -11.65
N VAL A 134 -7.04 17.42 -12.16
CA VAL A 134 -6.69 17.89 -13.51
C VAL A 134 -6.31 16.72 -14.42
N GLY A 135 -7.08 16.50 -15.48
CA GLY A 135 -6.96 15.33 -16.36
C GLY A 135 -5.63 15.24 -17.11
N ASN A 136 -5.03 16.34 -17.52
CA ASN A 136 -3.75 16.34 -18.25
C ASN A 136 -2.55 15.91 -17.39
N THR A 137 -2.67 15.89 -16.08
CA THR A 137 -1.62 15.43 -15.15
C THR A 137 -1.62 13.92 -14.91
N LEU A 138 -2.66 13.20 -15.31
CA LEU A 138 -2.83 11.76 -15.06
C LEU A 138 -1.69 10.91 -15.62
N ARG A 139 -1.26 11.19 -16.87
CA ARG A 139 -0.26 10.39 -17.59
C ARG A 139 1.10 10.37 -16.88
N GLY A 140 1.58 11.52 -16.45
CA GLY A 140 2.88 11.68 -15.80
C GLY A 140 2.88 11.39 -14.30
N SER A 141 1.72 11.05 -13.74
CA SER A 141 1.57 10.76 -12.31
C SER A 141 1.00 9.35 -12.08
N VAL A 142 -0.28 9.22 -11.75
CA VAL A 142 -0.92 7.96 -11.36
C VAL A 142 -0.87 6.87 -12.42
N TYR A 143 -0.92 7.22 -13.72
CA TYR A 143 -0.77 6.24 -14.79
C TYR A 143 0.64 5.65 -14.80
N ALA A 144 1.67 6.49 -14.78
CA ALA A 144 3.06 6.05 -14.70
C ALA A 144 3.34 5.29 -13.39
N GLN A 145 2.73 5.72 -12.28
CA GLN A 145 2.87 5.06 -10.97
C GLN A 145 2.29 3.63 -10.98
N ILE A 146 1.15 3.42 -11.61
CA ILE A 146 0.56 2.06 -11.73
C ILE A 146 1.39 1.18 -12.67
N LEU A 147 1.91 1.71 -13.78
CA LEU A 147 2.83 0.97 -14.65
C LEU A 147 4.09 0.55 -13.89
N TRP A 148 4.67 1.44 -13.08
CA TRP A 148 5.77 1.10 -12.20
C TRP A 148 5.41 -0.04 -11.23
N SER A 149 4.21 -0.02 -10.63
CA SER A 149 3.77 -1.08 -9.73
C SER A 149 3.63 -2.42 -10.44
N ILE A 150 3.07 -2.45 -11.65
CA ILE A 150 2.96 -3.65 -12.49
C ILE A 150 4.35 -4.23 -12.79
N GLU A 151 5.32 -3.37 -13.11
CA GLU A 151 6.71 -3.76 -13.36
C GLU A 151 7.38 -4.32 -12.09
N GLN A 152 7.24 -3.64 -10.94
CA GLN A 152 7.82 -4.09 -9.66
C GLN A 152 7.27 -5.44 -9.19
N LEU A 153 6.03 -5.74 -9.57
CA LEU A 153 5.38 -7.02 -9.28
C LEU A 153 5.70 -8.11 -10.31
N GLY A 154 6.43 -7.79 -11.39
CA GLY A 154 6.76 -8.74 -12.46
C GLY A 154 5.56 -9.13 -13.32
N LEU A 155 4.54 -8.28 -13.42
CA LEU A 155 3.26 -8.57 -14.07
C LEU A 155 3.09 -7.91 -15.46
N THR A 156 4.14 -7.37 -16.04
CA THR A 156 4.08 -6.61 -17.30
C THR A 156 3.41 -7.38 -18.43
N ASP A 157 3.64 -8.69 -18.51
CA ASP A 157 3.05 -9.55 -19.55
C ASP A 157 1.54 -9.80 -19.34
N GLU A 158 1.03 -9.58 -18.13
CA GLU A 158 -0.38 -9.78 -17.80
C GLU A 158 -1.24 -8.52 -18.03
N PHE A 159 -0.62 -7.36 -18.23
CA PHE A 159 -1.32 -6.10 -18.41
C PHE A 159 -1.08 -5.51 -19.80
N GLU A 160 -2.09 -4.85 -20.33
CA GLU A 160 -2.02 -4.04 -21.54
C GLU A 160 -2.34 -2.59 -21.20
N ALA A 161 -1.47 -1.67 -21.61
CA ALA A 161 -1.60 -0.25 -21.27
C ALA A 161 -1.76 0.60 -22.54
N THR A 162 -2.78 1.45 -22.57
CA THR A 162 -3.07 2.38 -23.66
C THR A 162 -3.11 3.82 -23.16
N VAL A 163 -2.76 4.76 -24.03
CA VAL A 163 -2.76 6.20 -23.70
C VAL A 163 -3.99 6.90 -24.28
N SER A 164 -4.58 6.36 -25.33
CA SER A 164 -5.79 6.93 -25.97
C SER A 164 -6.72 5.80 -26.43
N PRO A 165 -7.77 5.49 -25.69
CA PRO A 165 -8.12 6.02 -24.35
C PRO A 165 -7.05 5.67 -23.31
N MET A 166 -6.94 6.50 -22.25
CA MET A 166 -6.01 6.20 -21.15
C MET A 166 -6.63 5.14 -20.25
N GLU A 167 -6.16 3.91 -20.37
CA GLU A 167 -6.60 2.76 -19.59
C GLU A 167 -5.49 1.70 -19.51
N ILE A 168 -5.57 0.86 -18.47
CA ILE A 168 -4.75 -0.33 -18.33
C ILE A 168 -5.70 -1.51 -18.16
N THR A 169 -5.53 -2.54 -18.96
CA THR A 169 -6.38 -3.74 -18.96
C THR A 169 -5.59 -4.93 -18.40
N TYR A 170 -6.14 -5.61 -17.40
CA TYR A 170 -5.63 -6.90 -16.95
C TYR A 170 -6.11 -7.99 -17.91
N LYS A 171 -5.19 -8.54 -18.71
CA LYS A 171 -5.51 -9.43 -19.85
C LYS A 171 -6.24 -10.72 -19.47
N PRO A 172 -5.89 -11.41 -18.33
CA PRO A 172 -6.53 -12.69 -18.02
C PRO A 172 -8.06 -12.61 -17.83
N THR A 173 -8.57 -11.53 -17.26
CA THR A 173 -9.99 -11.37 -16.95
C THR A 173 -10.65 -10.19 -17.67
N GLY A 174 -9.85 -9.31 -18.30
CA GLY A 174 -10.35 -8.14 -19.03
C GLY A 174 -10.75 -6.95 -18.14
N GLN A 175 -10.43 -6.98 -16.86
CA GLN A 175 -10.67 -5.86 -15.93
C GLN A 175 -9.90 -4.62 -16.35
N GLN A 176 -10.47 -3.45 -16.07
CA GLN A 176 -9.91 -2.16 -16.50
C GLN A 176 -9.55 -1.29 -15.31
N ILE A 177 -8.42 -0.60 -15.44
CA ILE A 177 -8.03 0.54 -14.61
C ILE A 177 -8.26 1.78 -15.48
N LEU A 178 -9.25 2.58 -15.15
CA LEU A 178 -9.72 3.72 -15.90
C LEU A 178 -9.25 5.02 -15.26
N PHE A 179 -8.79 5.97 -16.06
CA PHE A 179 -8.24 7.24 -15.59
C PHE A 179 -9.12 8.41 -16.01
N ARG A 180 -9.50 9.29 -15.07
CA ARG A 180 -10.34 10.46 -15.36
C ARG A 180 -9.88 11.68 -14.57
N GLY A 181 -9.93 12.85 -15.24
CA GLY A 181 -9.85 14.14 -14.58
C GLY A 181 -11.20 14.54 -14.01
N ALA A 182 -11.22 15.10 -12.81
CA ALA A 182 -12.43 15.64 -12.17
C ALA A 182 -12.67 17.11 -12.49
N ASP A 183 -11.97 17.65 -13.49
CA ASP A 183 -12.23 18.94 -14.12
C ASP A 183 -13.54 18.93 -14.92
N ASP A 184 -13.98 17.77 -15.39
CA ASP A 184 -15.28 17.55 -16.02
C ASP A 184 -16.09 16.48 -15.25
N PRO A 185 -16.97 16.89 -14.31
CA PRO A 185 -17.76 15.97 -13.52
C PRO A 185 -18.70 15.06 -14.33
N LEU A 186 -19.12 15.48 -15.52
CA LEU A 186 -20.02 14.70 -16.38
C LEU A 186 -19.29 13.49 -16.97
N LYS A 187 -18.01 13.65 -17.35
CA LYS A 187 -17.19 12.54 -17.86
C LYS A 187 -16.91 11.48 -16.79
N VAL A 188 -16.81 11.90 -15.54
CA VAL A 188 -16.57 10.97 -14.42
C VAL A 188 -17.82 10.17 -14.09
N LYS A 189 -19.01 10.81 -14.08
CA LYS A 189 -20.28 10.16 -13.76
C LYS A 189 -20.73 9.12 -14.78
N SER A 190 -20.24 9.19 -16.01
CA SER A 190 -20.60 8.28 -17.11
C SER A 190 -19.64 7.09 -17.28
N VAL A 191 -18.64 6.95 -16.42
CA VAL A 191 -17.66 5.86 -16.52
C VAL A 191 -18.30 4.53 -16.22
N LYS A 192 -18.17 3.60 -17.16
CA LYS A 192 -18.60 2.21 -17.02
C LYS A 192 -17.50 1.28 -17.53
N PRO A 193 -17.14 0.23 -16.78
CA PRO A 193 -16.23 -0.79 -17.28
C PRO A 193 -16.94 -1.66 -18.34
N ARG A 194 -16.16 -2.42 -19.11
CA ARG A 194 -16.68 -3.35 -20.13
C ARG A 194 -17.46 -4.51 -19.50
N HIS A 195 -17.03 -4.96 -18.33
CA HIS A 195 -17.73 -5.98 -17.51
C HIS A 195 -17.51 -5.69 -16.03
N GLY A 196 -18.23 -6.41 -15.15
CA GLY A 196 -18.13 -6.23 -13.71
C GLY A 196 -18.57 -4.84 -13.25
N TYR A 197 -17.95 -4.34 -12.19
CA TYR A 197 -18.26 -3.05 -11.59
C TYR A 197 -16.99 -2.30 -11.15
N ILE A 198 -17.11 -1.01 -10.87
CA ILE A 198 -16.00 -0.25 -10.27
C ILE A 198 -16.03 -0.48 -8.77
N GLY A 199 -15.13 -1.36 -8.30
CA GLY A 199 -14.95 -1.66 -6.87
C GLY A 199 -13.77 -0.94 -6.25
N ILE A 200 -12.88 -0.32 -7.04
CA ILE A 200 -11.70 0.39 -6.57
C ILE A 200 -11.75 1.82 -7.07
N VAL A 201 -11.66 2.80 -6.16
CA VAL A 201 -11.61 4.23 -6.52
C VAL A 201 -10.42 4.87 -5.82
N TRP A 202 -9.56 5.54 -6.58
CA TRP A 202 -8.43 6.27 -6.03
C TRP A 202 -8.50 7.76 -6.38
N PHE A 203 -8.61 8.60 -5.35
CA PHE A 203 -8.48 10.05 -5.45
C PHE A 203 -7.05 10.45 -5.07
N GLU A 204 -6.24 10.81 -6.05
CA GLU A 204 -4.88 11.31 -5.85
C GLU A 204 -4.86 12.84 -5.78
N GLU A 205 -4.11 13.39 -4.82
CA GLU A 205 -4.13 14.82 -4.49
C GLU A 205 -5.52 15.29 -4.10
N LEU A 206 -6.10 14.63 -3.09
CA LEU A 206 -7.46 14.87 -2.61
C LEU A 206 -7.74 16.36 -2.31
N ASP A 207 -6.77 17.06 -1.77
CA ASP A 207 -6.84 18.48 -1.40
C ASP A 207 -7.14 19.42 -2.59
N GLN A 208 -6.86 18.98 -3.81
CA GLN A 208 -7.13 19.75 -5.03
C GLN A 208 -8.59 19.65 -5.50
N PHE A 209 -9.35 18.68 -5.02
CA PHE A 209 -10.77 18.54 -5.39
C PHE A 209 -11.62 19.63 -4.73
N HIS A 210 -12.80 19.89 -5.30
CA HIS A 210 -13.70 20.97 -4.86
C HIS A 210 -14.44 20.71 -3.54
N GLY A 211 -13.97 19.78 -2.70
CA GLY A 211 -14.56 19.44 -1.42
C GLY A 211 -15.12 18.02 -1.36
N ASP A 212 -15.56 17.62 -0.17
CA ASP A 212 -16.12 16.30 0.09
C ASP A 212 -17.35 15.98 -0.75
N GLU A 213 -18.22 16.94 -0.96
CA GLU A 213 -19.45 16.74 -1.75
C GLU A 213 -19.15 16.32 -3.20
N ALA A 214 -18.15 16.96 -3.83
CA ALA A 214 -17.72 16.60 -5.17
C ALA A 214 -17.15 15.17 -5.22
N CYS A 215 -16.29 14.80 -4.27
CA CYS A 215 -15.73 13.45 -4.16
C CYS A 215 -16.82 12.41 -3.90
N ARG A 216 -17.74 12.68 -2.98
CA ARG A 216 -18.86 11.80 -2.66
C ARG A 216 -19.79 11.58 -3.85
N SER A 217 -20.09 12.62 -4.63
CA SER A 217 -20.91 12.52 -5.84
C SER A 217 -20.27 11.61 -6.90
N ILE A 218 -18.95 11.70 -7.08
CA ILE A 218 -18.18 10.82 -7.98
C ILE A 218 -18.22 9.38 -7.44
N GLN A 219 -17.89 9.20 -6.17
CA GLN A 219 -17.85 7.92 -5.50
C GLN A 219 -19.19 7.17 -5.62
N GLN A 220 -20.32 7.82 -5.28
CA GLN A 220 -21.64 7.23 -5.39
C GLN A 220 -22.04 6.86 -6.83
N SER A 221 -21.47 7.57 -7.81
CA SER A 221 -21.73 7.26 -9.22
C SER A 221 -20.88 6.07 -9.70
N ALA A 222 -19.68 5.89 -9.16
CA ALA A 222 -18.72 4.88 -9.57
C ALA A 222 -19.02 3.50 -8.95
N ILE A 223 -19.20 3.42 -7.62
CA ILE A 223 -19.24 2.16 -6.85
C ILE A 223 -20.61 1.46 -6.91
N ARG A 224 -21.15 1.28 -8.09
CA ARG A 224 -22.46 0.63 -8.26
C ARG A 224 -22.28 -0.79 -8.77
N GLY A 225 -23.06 -1.72 -8.24
CA GLY A 225 -23.24 -3.07 -8.79
C GLY A 225 -22.40 -4.16 -8.15
N GLY A 226 -21.73 -3.91 -7.03
CA GLY A 226 -20.98 -4.91 -6.28
C GLY A 226 -21.14 -4.77 -4.77
N ASP A 227 -20.78 -5.83 -4.04
CA ASP A 227 -20.93 -5.89 -2.58
C ASP A 227 -19.74 -5.31 -1.82
N LYS A 228 -18.59 -5.16 -2.48
CA LYS A 228 -17.35 -4.63 -1.89
C LYS A 228 -16.84 -3.44 -2.68
N ALA A 229 -16.29 -2.46 -1.95
CA ALA A 229 -15.61 -1.32 -2.55
C ALA A 229 -14.42 -0.89 -1.68
N TYR A 230 -13.35 -0.43 -2.34
CA TYR A 230 -12.13 0.10 -1.74
C TYR A 230 -11.87 1.50 -2.28
N ILE A 231 -11.88 2.49 -1.40
CA ILE A 231 -11.77 3.90 -1.77
C ILE A 231 -10.52 4.46 -1.12
N PHE A 232 -9.51 4.72 -1.94
CA PHE A 232 -8.26 5.30 -1.50
C PHE A 232 -8.25 6.81 -1.76
N LYS A 233 -7.76 7.57 -0.78
CA LYS A 233 -7.62 9.03 -0.86
C LYS A 233 -6.23 9.41 -0.36
N THR A 234 -5.40 9.93 -1.25
CA THR A 234 -4.01 10.30 -0.95
C THR A 234 -3.81 11.80 -1.13
N PHE A 235 -3.12 12.44 -0.21
CA PHE A 235 -2.79 13.86 -0.34
C PHE A 235 -1.66 14.28 0.61
N ASN A 236 -1.01 15.38 0.28
CA ASN A 236 -0.16 16.10 1.21
C ASN A 236 -1.03 17.14 1.92
N PRO A 237 -1.14 17.09 3.26
CA PRO A 237 -1.99 18.00 3.98
C PRO A 237 -1.66 19.46 3.65
N PRO A 238 -2.63 20.27 3.19
CA PRO A 238 -2.43 21.70 2.97
C PRO A 238 -1.98 22.41 4.23
N LYS A 239 -1.15 23.45 4.08
CA LYS A 239 -0.62 24.23 5.20
C LYS A 239 -1.73 24.78 6.12
N THR A 240 -2.81 25.24 5.53
CA THR A 240 -3.96 25.81 6.25
C THR A 240 -4.81 24.73 6.90
N LYS A 241 -4.90 24.73 8.23
CA LYS A 241 -5.73 23.79 9.01
C LYS A 241 -7.20 23.79 8.59
N ASN A 242 -7.73 24.92 8.18
CA ASN A 242 -9.12 25.08 7.73
C ASN A 242 -9.39 24.56 6.30
N ASN A 243 -8.37 24.00 5.61
CA ASN A 243 -8.62 23.34 4.34
C ASN A 243 -9.56 22.15 4.53
N TRP A 244 -10.50 21.98 3.61
CA TRP A 244 -11.52 20.94 3.69
C TRP A 244 -10.93 19.52 3.82
N ALA A 245 -9.81 19.24 3.16
CA ALA A 245 -9.17 17.91 3.21
C ALA A 245 -8.59 17.63 4.61
N ASN A 246 -8.05 18.64 5.31
CA ASN A 246 -7.60 18.51 6.68
C ASN A 246 -8.77 18.30 7.64
N GLN A 247 -9.88 19.03 7.47
CA GLN A 247 -11.10 18.83 8.27
C GLN A 247 -11.79 17.51 7.99
N TYR A 248 -11.71 17.02 6.76
CA TYR A 248 -12.30 15.75 6.35
C TYR A 248 -11.75 14.55 7.16
N ILE A 249 -10.45 14.52 7.44
CA ILE A 249 -9.83 13.44 8.21
C ILE A 249 -10.10 13.53 9.72
N GLU A 250 -10.47 14.71 10.22
CA GLU A 250 -10.83 14.91 11.63
C GLU A 250 -12.24 14.39 11.95
N THR A 251 -13.11 14.21 10.93
CA THR A 251 -14.47 13.73 11.11
C THR A 251 -14.46 12.19 11.21
N PRO A 252 -14.78 11.59 12.35
CA PRO A 252 -14.79 10.14 12.52
C PRO A 252 -15.86 9.49 11.62
N ARG A 253 -15.50 8.35 11.04
CA ARG A 253 -16.43 7.50 10.30
C ARG A 253 -16.00 6.05 10.48
N GLU A 254 -16.92 5.19 10.92
CA GLU A 254 -16.65 3.78 11.22
C GLU A 254 -16.04 3.01 10.03
N SER A 255 -16.50 3.30 8.81
CA SER A 255 -16.02 2.65 7.58
C SER A 255 -14.74 3.28 7.00
N ARG A 256 -14.06 4.20 7.72
CA ARG A 256 -12.88 4.94 7.28
C ARG A 256 -11.69 4.68 8.17
N LEU A 257 -10.59 4.25 7.57
CA LEU A 257 -9.28 4.21 8.20
C LEU A 257 -8.45 5.42 7.72
N VAL A 258 -7.94 6.21 8.66
CA VAL A 258 -7.03 7.33 8.38
C VAL A 258 -5.65 6.97 8.91
N VAL A 259 -4.64 6.94 8.03
CA VAL A 259 -3.25 6.64 8.41
C VAL A 259 -2.33 7.73 7.87
N HIS A 260 -1.77 8.49 8.78
CA HIS A 260 -0.76 9.49 8.46
C HIS A 260 0.62 8.85 8.28
N SER A 261 1.40 9.32 7.30
CA SER A 261 2.76 8.83 7.04
C SER A 261 3.71 9.95 6.66
N ASP A 262 4.98 9.75 6.96
CA ASP A 262 6.05 10.65 6.50
C ASP A 262 7.28 9.84 6.04
N TYR A 263 8.29 10.52 5.51
CA TYR A 263 9.46 9.88 4.91
C TYR A 263 10.26 9.03 5.92
N ARG A 264 10.17 9.27 7.22
CA ARG A 264 10.90 8.54 8.27
C ARG A 264 10.40 7.10 8.43
N SER A 265 9.18 6.84 7.98
CA SER A 265 8.58 5.50 7.93
C SER A 265 8.90 4.73 6.64
N VAL A 266 9.73 5.30 5.75
CA VAL A 266 10.12 4.70 4.48
C VAL A 266 11.58 4.26 4.56
N PRO A 267 11.96 3.08 4.03
CA PRO A 267 13.35 2.67 4.00
C PRO A 267 14.24 3.71 3.32
N ALA A 268 15.28 4.18 3.98
CA ALA A 268 16.15 5.28 3.49
C ALA A 268 16.71 5.02 2.07
N LYS A 269 16.98 3.74 1.74
CA LYS A 269 17.43 3.33 0.40
C LYS A 269 16.44 3.63 -0.74
N TRP A 270 15.15 3.80 -0.44
CA TRP A 270 14.14 4.16 -1.43
C TRP A 270 14.09 5.66 -1.72
N LEU A 271 14.51 6.46 -0.75
CA LEU A 271 14.48 7.92 -0.84
C LEU A 271 15.75 8.49 -1.49
N GLY A 272 16.88 7.85 -1.24
CA GLY A 272 18.18 8.31 -1.70
C GLY A 272 18.78 9.41 -0.80
N LYS A 273 20.13 9.52 -0.86
CA LYS A 273 20.90 10.43 0.02
C LYS A 273 20.49 11.90 -0.18
N THR A 274 20.39 12.35 -1.41
CA THR A 274 20.05 13.76 -1.71
C THR A 274 18.72 14.20 -1.09
N PHE A 275 17.70 13.34 -1.15
CA PHE A 275 16.40 13.65 -0.53
C PHE A 275 16.52 13.80 0.99
N LEU A 276 17.30 12.94 1.63
CA LEU A 276 17.51 12.98 3.09
C LEU A 276 18.33 14.21 3.51
N ASP A 277 19.39 14.53 2.77
CA ASP A 277 20.22 15.73 3.00
C ASP A 277 19.36 17.02 2.89
N GLU A 278 18.47 17.12 1.89
CA GLU A 278 17.56 18.26 1.73
C GLU A 278 16.52 18.36 2.86
N ALA A 279 16.01 17.21 3.36
CA ALA A 279 15.12 17.20 4.49
C ALA A 279 15.81 17.70 5.77
N GLU A 280 17.02 17.22 6.04
CA GLU A 280 17.86 17.67 7.16
C GLU A 280 18.18 19.16 7.06
N TYR A 281 18.62 19.62 5.89
CA TYR A 281 18.89 21.04 5.64
C TYR A 281 17.67 21.91 5.89
N LEU A 282 16.49 21.53 5.38
CA LEU A 282 15.26 22.31 5.62
C LEU A 282 14.88 22.30 7.11
N GLN A 283 15.10 21.19 7.80
CA GLN A 283 14.84 21.10 9.24
C GLN A 283 15.68 22.09 10.04
N GLU A 284 16.94 22.29 9.67
CA GLU A 284 17.85 23.24 10.32
C GLU A 284 17.48 24.71 10.05
N ILE A 285 17.22 25.06 8.78
CA ILE A 285 17.03 26.44 8.39
C ILE A 285 15.59 26.94 8.55
N ASN A 286 14.59 26.06 8.43
CA ASN A 286 13.17 26.40 8.53
C ASN A 286 12.34 25.21 9.06
N PRO A 287 12.38 24.95 10.38
CA PRO A 287 11.65 23.84 11.00
C PRO A 287 10.16 23.82 10.68
N THR A 288 9.52 25.00 10.57
CA THR A 288 8.09 25.09 10.25
C THR A 288 7.77 24.62 8.83
N ALA A 289 8.62 24.95 7.86
CA ALA A 289 8.48 24.45 6.50
C ALA A 289 8.75 22.93 6.44
N TYR A 290 9.77 22.47 7.16
CA TYR A 290 10.07 21.05 7.27
C TYR A 290 8.90 20.24 7.84
N GLU A 291 8.31 20.68 8.95
CA GLU A 291 7.13 20.02 9.54
C GLU A 291 5.99 19.90 8.55
N HIS A 292 5.72 20.98 7.81
CA HIS A 292 4.66 20.96 6.81
C HIS A 292 5.00 20.06 5.60
N GLU A 293 6.16 20.26 4.97
CA GLU A 293 6.47 19.63 3.69
C GLU A 293 6.87 18.16 3.82
N TYR A 294 7.72 17.85 4.80
CA TYR A 294 8.25 16.50 4.98
C TYR A 294 7.45 15.66 5.97
N LEU A 295 6.91 16.27 7.03
CA LEU A 295 6.10 15.54 8.01
C LEU A 295 4.60 15.61 7.72
N GLY A 296 4.15 16.47 6.80
CA GLY A 296 2.73 16.59 6.45
C GLY A 296 1.88 17.19 7.56
N ILE A 297 2.45 18.10 8.37
CA ILE A 297 1.75 18.72 9.50
C ILE A 297 1.14 20.07 9.04
N PRO A 298 -0.19 20.25 9.10
CA PRO A 298 -0.81 21.53 8.86
C PRO A 298 -0.45 22.52 9.97
N ASN A 299 0.37 23.53 9.68
CA ASN A 299 0.86 24.49 10.65
C ASN A 299 0.53 25.97 10.34
N GLY A 300 -0.27 26.22 9.30
CA GLY A 300 -0.74 27.55 8.92
C GLY A 300 -2.02 27.96 9.63
N ASN A 301 -2.01 29.13 10.22
CA ASN A 301 -3.16 29.73 10.91
C ASN A 301 -4.04 30.49 9.93
N GLY A 302 -4.86 29.86 9.14
CA GLY A 302 -5.74 30.36 8.06
C GLY A 302 -6.30 31.81 8.06
N GLY A 303 -5.62 32.76 8.63
CA GLY A 303 -6.07 34.15 8.80
C GLY A 303 -5.02 35.28 8.72
N MET A 304 -3.74 34.96 8.53
CA MET A 304 -2.74 36.04 8.41
C MET A 304 -2.16 36.09 6.99
N VAL A 305 -2.59 37.11 6.25
CA VAL A 305 -2.03 37.45 4.92
C VAL A 305 -0.62 38.04 5.03
N PHE A 306 -0.23 38.51 6.23
CA PHE A 306 1.09 39.11 6.48
C PHE A 306 1.63 38.63 7.84
N GLU A 307 2.58 37.70 7.84
CA GLU A 307 3.28 37.28 9.08
C GLU A 307 4.32 38.27 9.58
N ASN A 308 4.71 39.30 8.76
CA ASN A 308 5.76 40.27 9.06
C ASN A 308 5.40 41.71 8.68
N ALA A 309 4.16 42.16 8.80
CA ALA A 309 3.87 43.56 8.72
C ALA A 309 4.32 44.25 10.03
N VAL A 310 5.55 44.74 10.03
CA VAL A 310 6.03 45.69 11.06
C VAL A 310 5.40 47.04 10.75
N ALA A 311 4.66 47.59 11.71
CA ALA A 311 4.08 48.93 11.63
C ALA A 311 5.18 50.02 11.75
#